data_6c8a23998c1e59153a34875be2c4366b
#
_entry.id   6c8a23998c1e59153a34875be2c4366b
#
_cell.length_a   1.000
_cell.length_b   1.000
_cell.length_c   1.000
_cell.angle_alpha   90.00
_cell.angle_beta   90.00
_cell.angle_gamma   90.00
#
_symmetry.space_group_name_H-M   'P 1'
#
loop_
_entity.id
_entity.type
_entity.pdbx_description
1 polymer ?
#
loop_
_entity_poly.entity_id
_entity_poly.type
_entity_poly.pdbx_seq_one_letter_code
_entity_poly.pdbx_strand_id
1 'polypeptide(L)'
;MLEGKNVNLRIVEREDLPLLIDWNSNSEFYGEYSPLRQLSKTEWEKRYDNLTADTKWFFIEKKDGTKIGEIGHFMFGKLLEIYYYLVQSERGKGYGTEAIMIMVDYLFLSRELMRVQATTYVSNIASQRVLEKAGFTKEGIIRKSGFNRGKWCDDCLYSILREEWKEPKILTKTA
;
A
#
# COMPACT_ATOMS: atom_id res chain seq x y z
N MET A 1 -3.96 13.73 -8.11
CA MET A 1 -2.89 12.76 -8.42
C MET A 1 -1.64 13.19 -7.68
N LEU A 2 -0.92 12.26 -7.03
CA LEU A 2 0.37 12.53 -6.40
C LEU A 2 1.47 12.09 -7.36
N GLU A 3 2.34 13.00 -7.73
CA GLU A 3 3.35 12.72 -8.75
C GLU A 3 4.70 12.38 -8.14
N GLY A 4 5.28 11.26 -8.54
CA GLY A 4 6.65 10.86 -8.25
C GLY A 4 7.54 10.94 -9.49
N LYS A 5 8.75 10.41 -9.41
CA LYS A 5 9.71 10.41 -10.52
C LYS A 5 9.33 9.39 -11.60
N ASN A 6 9.10 8.14 -11.22
CA ASN A 6 8.81 7.02 -12.13
C ASN A 6 7.35 6.59 -12.07
N VAL A 7 6.70 6.78 -10.94
CA VAL A 7 5.28 6.43 -10.74
C VAL A 7 4.50 7.60 -10.16
N ASN A 8 3.20 7.53 -10.33
CA ASN A 8 2.22 8.44 -9.72
C ASN A 8 1.27 7.62 -8.86
N LEU A 9 0.66 8.26 -7.85
CA LEU A 9 -0.46 7.69 -7.12
C LEU A 9 -1.74 8.43 -7.53
N ARG A 10 -2.64 7.72 -8.20
CA ARG A 10 -3.95 8.23 -8.60
C ARG A 10 -5.03 7.65 -7.70
N ILE A 11 -5.84 8.50 -7.11
CA ILE A 11 -6.97 8.02 -6.30
C ILE A 11 -7.89 7.13 -7.15
N VAL A 12 -8.37 6.05 -6.54
CA VAL A 12 -9.33 5.13 -7.18
C VAL A 12 -10.68 5.83 -7.26
N GLU A 13 -11.27 5.84 -8.45
CA GLU A 13 -12.62 6.31 -8.71
C GLU A 13 -13.58 5.12 -8.87
N ARG A 14 -14.89 5.38 -8.82
CA ARG A 14 -15.91 4.31 -8.94
C ARG A 14 -15.79 3.51 -10.24
N GLU A 15 -15.45 4.18 -11.33
CA GLU A 15 -15.26 3.60 -12.65
C GLU A 15 -14.10 2.63 -12.75
N ASP A 16 -13.18 2.69 -11.79
CA ASP A 16 -12.03 1.81 -11.69
C ASP A 16 -12.32 0.46 -11.00
N LEU A 17 -13.45 0.34 -10.32
CA LEU A 17 -13.80 -0.86 -9.56
C LEU A 17 -13.73 -2.16 -10.38
N PRO A 18 -14.14 -2.20 -11.66
CA PRO A 18 -13.99 -3.41 -12.47
C PRO A 18 -12.56 -3.93 -12.54
N LEU A 19 -11.56 -3.05 -12.66
CA LEU A 19 -10.15 -3.44 -12.67
C LEU A 19 -9.68 -3.96 -11.30
N LEU A 20 -10.08 -3.31 -10.21
CA LEU A 20 -9.75 -3.79 -8.87
C LEU A 20 -10.38 -5.14 -8.59
N ILE A 21 -11.61 -5.36 -9.02
CA ILE A 21 -12.32 -6.64 -8.88
C ILE A 21 -11.57 -7.73 -9.66
N ASP A 22 -11.17 -7.45 -10.90
CA ASP A 22 -10.40 -8.37 -11.72
C ASP A 22 -9.07 -8.75 -11.05
N TRP A 23 -8.30 -7.78 -10.59
CA TRP A 23 -7.07 -8.02 -9.86
C TRP A 23 -7.28 -8.83 -8.58
N ASN A 24 -8.32 -8.52 -7.82
CA ASN A 24 -8.64 -9.22 -6.57
C ASN A 24 -9.18 -10.64 -6.77
N SER A 25 -9.75 -10.90 -7.92
CA SER A 25 -10.19 -12.25 -8.32
C SER A 25 -9.05 -13.11 -8.85
N ASN A 26 -7.92 -12.49 -9.18
CA ASN A 26 -6.74 -13.18 -9.72
C ASN A 26 -5.71 -13.43 -8.61
N SER A 27 -5.54 -14.70 -8.23
CA SER A 27 -4.58 -15.09 -7.20
C SER A 27 -3.12 -14.78 -7.56
N GLU A 28 -2.80 -14.62 -8.85
CA GLU A 28 -1.46 -14.26 -9.31
C GLU A 28 -1.12 -12.80 -9.02
N PHE A 29 -2.11 -11.90 -9.00
CA PHE A 29 -1.88 -10.49 -8.71
C PHE A 29 -1.32 -10.29 -7.29
N TYR A 30 -1.98 -10.84 -6.30
CA TYR A 30 -1.54 -10.70 -4.92
C TYR A 30 -0.45 -11.69 -4.51
N GLY A 31 -0.35 -12.83 -5.20
CA GLY A 31 0.60 -13.88 -4.91
C GLY A 31 0.30 -14.62 -3.59
N GLU A 32 1.29 -15.35 -3.10
CA GLU A 32 1.16 -16.24 -1.93
C GLU A 32 0.99 -15.51 -0.59
N TYR A 33 1.37 -14.23 -0.52
CA TYR A 33 1.34 -13.43 0.70
C TYR A 33 0.03 -12.69 0.94
N SER A 34 -0.99 -12.96 0.14
CA SER A 34 -2.31 -12.40 0.36
C SER A 34 -3.33 -13.48 0.73
N PRO A 35 -4.21 -13.20 1.70
CA PRO A 35 -5.28 -14.14 2.03
C PRO A 35 -6.22 -14.32 0.84
N LEU A 36 -6.73 -15.52 0.67
CA LEU A 36 -7.76 -15.81 -0.33
C LEU A 36 -9.05 -15.05 0.05
N ARG A 37 -9.47 -14.16 -0.84
CA ARG A 37 -10.71 -13.41 -0.68
C ARG A 37 -11.54 -13.56 -1.95
N GLN A 38 -12.82 -13.84 -1.77
CA GLN A 38 -13.80 -13.81 -2.85
C GLN A 38 -14.88 -12.83 -2.44
N LEU A 39 -15.00 -11.74 -3.15
CA LEU A 39 -15.98 -10.70 -2.91
C LEU A 39 -16.78 -10.46 -4.18
N SER A 40 -18.10 -10.38 -4.02
CA SER A 40 -18.99 -9.99 -5.12
C SER A 40 -18.80 -8.51 -5.51
N LYS A 41 -19.25 -8.16 -6.71
CA LYS A 41 -19.25 -6.77 -7.18
C LYS A 41 -19.94 -5.84 -6.17
N THR A 42 -21.09 -6.25 -5.63
CA THR A 42 -21.84 -5.47 -4.63
C THR A 42 -21.07 -5.25 -3.34
N GLU A 43 -20.28 -6.24 -2.89
CA GLU A 43 -19.42 -6.08 -1.71
C GLU A 43 -18.28 -5.11 -1.97
N TRP A 44 -17.70 -5.10 -3.18
CA TRP A 44 -16.71 -4.12 -3.60
C TRP A 44 -17.27 -2.70 -3.66
N GLU A 45 -18.45 -2.52 -4.26
CA GLU A 45 -19.15 -1.24 -4.31
C GLU A 45 -19.44 -0.70 -2.91
N LYS A 46 -19.95 -1.54 -2.00
CA LYS A 46 -20.16 -1.16 -0.60
C LYS A 46 -18.86 -0.76 0.11
N ARG A 47 -17.77 -1.46 -0.13
CA ARG A 47 -16.46 -1.09 0.43
C ARG A 47 -16.00 0.27 -0.07
N TYR A 48 -16.18 0.53 -1.36
CA TYR A 48 -15.86 1.82 -1.96
C TYR A 48 -16.72 2.95 -1.35
N ASP A 49 -18.01 2.74 -1.21
CA ASP A 49 -18.94 3.70 -0.62
C ASP A 49 -18.65 4.02 0.85
N ASN A 50 -18.02 3.09 1.55
CA ASN A 50 -17.60 3.26 2.95
C ASN A 50 -16.18 3.84 3.10
N LEU A 51 -15.51 4.24 2.02
CA LEU A 51 -14.22 4.92 2.12
C LEU A 51 -14.39 6.27 2.82
N THR A 52 -13.44 6.56 3.69
CA THR A 52 -13.42 7.79 4.50
C THR A 52 -12.12 8.57 4.24
N ALA A 53 -11.96 9.69 4.95
CA ALA A 53 -10.66 10.35 4.97
C ALA A 53 -9.55 9.44 5.51
N ASP A 54 -9.89 8.51 6.39
CA ASP A 54 -8.94 7.60 7.06
C ASP A 54 -8.66 6.32 6.30
N THR A 55 -9.42 6.04 5.25
CA THR A 55 -9.24 4.87 4.39
C THR A 55 -9.35 5.29 2.93
N LYS A 56 -8.26 5.23 2.21
CA LYS A 56 -8.22 5.60 0.79
C LYS A 56 -7.44 4.59 -0.03
N TRP A 57 -7.86 4.43 -1.26
CA TRP A 57 -7.25 3.55 -2.24
C TRP A 57 -6.67 4.36 -3.39
N PHE A 58 -5.48 3.99 -3.83
CA PHE A 58 -4.81 4.61 -4.97
C PHE A 58 -4.28 3.53 -5.90
N PHE A 59 -4.30 3.81 -7.20
CA PHE A 59 -3.48 3.06 -8.14
C PHE A 59 -2.05 3.58 -8.14
N ILE A 60 -1.11 2.65 -8.31
CA ILE A 60 0.26 2.96 -8.69
C ILE A 60 0.28 2.95 -10.22
N GLU A 61 0.53 4.10 -10.83
CA GLU A 61 0.55 4.28 -12.29
C GLU A 61 1.94 4.67 -12.75
N LYS A 62 2.40 4.11 -13.88
CA LYS A 62 3.57 4.61 -14.58
C LYS A 62 3.28 5.97 -15.22
N LYS A 63 4.31 6.65 -15.71
CA LYS A 63 4.17 7.97 -16.35
C LYS A 63 3.34 7.97 -17.63
N ASP A 64 3.20 6.81 -18.25
CA ASP A 64 2.33 6.60 -19.43
C ASP A 64 0.87 6.29 -19.06
N GLY A 65 0.50 6.31 -17.77
CA GLY A 65 -0.83 6.01 -17.27
C GLY A 65 -1.12 4.51 -17.07
N THR A 66 -0.16 3.64 -17.33
CA THR A 66 -0.32 2.20 -17.10
C THR A 66 -0.45 1.91 -15.61
N LYS A 67 -1.57 1.33 -15.19
CA LYS A 67 -1.78 0.89 -13.81
C LYS A 67 -1.00 -0.40 -13.55
N ILE A 68 -0.12 -0.36 -12.56
CA ILE A 68 0.80 -1.46 -12.24
C ILE A 68 0.65 -2.00 -10.83
N GLY A 69 -0.26 -1.45 -10.05
CA GLY A 69 -0.52 -1.89 -8.70
C GLY A 69 -1.47 -0.99 -7.96
N GLU A 70 -1.67 -1.30 -6.71
CA GLU A 70 -2.45 -0.51 -5.78
C GLU A 70 -1.67 -0.23 -4.50
N ILE A 71 -1.99 0.89 -3.87
CA ILE A 71 -1.50 1.28 -2.54
C ILE A 71 -2.63 1.99 -1.82
N GLY A 72 -2.72 1.81 -0.52
CA GLY A 72 -3.73 2.49 0.28
C GLY A 72 -3.33 2.62 1.73
N HIS A 73 -4.19 3.29 2.47
CA HIS A 73 -4.06 3.42 3.92
C HIS A 73 -5.39 3.22 4.62
N PHE A 74 -5.33 2.79 5.85
CA PHE A 74 -6.48 2.61 6.72
C PHE A 74 -6.08 2.77 8.20
N MET A 75 -7.09 2.99 9.06
CA MET A 75 -6.85 3.00 10.50
C MET A 75 -6.89 1.58 11.06
N PHE A 76 -5.84 1.21 11.78
CA PHE A 76 -5.80 0.01 12.60
C PHE A 76 -5.78 0.44 14.07
N GLY A 77 -6.95 0.39 14.72
CA GLY A 77 -7.12 1.04 16.01
C GLY A 77 -6.91 2.55 15.92
N LYS A 78 -5.89 3.06 16.63
CA LYS A 78 -5.49 4.49 16.58
C LYS A 78 -4.31 4.77 15.67
N LEU A 79 -3.79 3.76 14.96
CA LEU A 79 -2.60 3.84 14.13
C LEU A 79 -2.98 3.80 12.67
N LEU A 80 -2.30 4.58 11.85
CA LEU A 80 -2.47 4.56 10.41
C LEU A 80 -1.51 3.55 9.79
N GLU A 81 -2.07 2.61 9.05
CA GLU A 81 -1.34 1.55 8.37
C GLU A 81 -1.48 1.68 6.87
N ILE A 82 -0.39 1.43 6.14
CA ILE A 82 -0.37 1.37 4.69
C ILE A 82 -0.25 -0.07 4.20
N TYR A 83 -0.79 -0.32 3.01
CA TYR A 83 -0.60 -1.57 2.27
C TYR A 83 -0.30 -1.26 0.81
N TYR A 84 0.32 -2.19 0.09
CA TYR A 84 0.57 -2.06 -1.34
C TYR A 84 0.71 -3.41 -2.03
N TYR A 85 0.38 -3.43 -3.31
CA TYR A 85 0.55 -4.59 -4.19
C TYR A 85 0.99 -4.12 -5.57
N LEU A 86 1.78 -4.94 -6.25
CA LEU A 86 2.21 -4.72 -7.63
C LEU A 86 1.90 -5.95 -8.47
N VAL A 87 1.51 -5.74 -9.72
CA VAL A 87 1.46 -6.81 -10.72
C VAL A 87 2.82 -7.49 -10.82
N GLN A 88 2.83 -8.79 -11.00
CA GLN A 88 4.05 -9.59 -10.91
C GLN A 88 5.16 -9.10 -11.85
N SER A 89 4.82 -8.75 -13.09
CA SER A 89 5.77 -8.27 -14.12
C SER A 89 6.44 -6.93 -13.78
N GLU A 90 5.90 -6.18 -12.82
CA GLU A 90 6.41 -4.86 -12.42
C GLU A 90 7.14 -4.87 -11.07
N ARG A 91 7.27 -6.04 -10.46
CA ARG A 91 8.04 -6.20 -9.21
C ARG A 91 9.54 -6.12 -9.47
N GLY A 92 10.29 -5.78 -8.43
CA GLY A 92 11.77 -5.69 -8.48
C GLY A 92 12.35 -4.47 -9.20
N LYS A 93 11.52 -3.58 -9.73
CA LYS A 93 11.93 -2.39 -10.51
C LYS A 93 11.98 -1.09 -9.69
N GLY A 94 11.76 -1.15 -8.37
CA GLY A 94 11.79 0.03 -7.49
C GLY A 94 10.46 0.76 -7.34
N TYR A 95 9.45 0.45 -8.14
CA TYR A 95 8.15 1.15 -8.14
C TYR A 95 7.42 1.08 -6.80
N GLY A 96 7.47 -0.06 -6.10
CA GLY A 96 6.86 -0.20 -4.78
C GLY A 96 7.51 0.69 -3.72
N THR A 97 8.84 0.78 -3.73
CA THR A 97 9.57 1.67 -2.82
C THR A 97 9.20 3.13 -3.05
N GLU A 98 9.19 3.57 -4.31
CA GLU A 98 8.80 4.94 -4.65
C GLU A 98 7.33 5.23 -4.28
N ALA A 99 6.42 4.30 -4.58
CA ALA A 99 5.01 4.44 -4.22
C ALA A 99 4.80 4.61 -2.71
N ILE A 100 5.52 3.83 -1.88
CA ILE A 100 5.47 3.97 -0.42
C ILE A 100 6.01 5.33 0.01
N MET A 101 7.12 5.79 -0.55
CA MET A 101 7.69 7.10 -0.22
C MET A 101 6.69 8.23 -0.53
N ILE A 102 6.04 8.20 -1.71
CA ILE A 102 5.00 9.16 -2.09
C ILE A 102 3.80 9.11 -1.12
N MET A 103 3.37 7.91 -0.72
CA MET A 103 2.28 7.74 0.24
C MET A 103 2.64 8.30 1.61
N VAL A 104 3.85 8.07 2.10
CA VAL A 104 4.35 8.61 3.37
C VAL A 104 4.39 10.14 3.34
N ASP A 105 4.90 10.73 2.24
CA ASP A 105 4.89 12.18 2.04
C ASP A 105 3.47 12.74 2.09
N TYR A 106 2.55 12.15 1.33
CA TYR A 106 1.15 12.55 1.33
C TYR A 106 0.55 12.53 2.74
N LEU A 107 0.80 11.47 3.48
CA LEU A 107 0.25 11.29 4.82
C LEU A 107 0.82 12.30 5.81
N PHE A 108 2.14 12.51 5.83
CA PHE A 108 2.76 13.47 6.75
C PHE A 108 2.53 14.92 6.35
N LEU A 109 2.35 15.24 5.08
CA LEU A 109 2.03 16.60 4.63
C LEU A 109 0.56 16.97 4.84
N SER A 110 -0.36 15.98 4.76
CA SER A 110 -1.80 16.24 4.81
C SER A 110 -2.43 15.98 6.18
N ARG A 111 -1.70 15.36 7.13
CA ARG A 111 -2.24 14.93 8.41
C ARG A 111 -1.25 15.15 9.56
N GLU A 112 -1.79 15.42 10.73
CA GLU A 112 -1.04 15.46 11.98
C GLU A 112 -0.83 14.04 12.52
N LEU A 113 0.15 13.33 11.94
CA LEU A 113 0.52 11.97 12.31
C LEU A 113 1.92 11.96 12.90
N MET A 114 2.13 11.21 13.98
CA MET A 114 3.47 10.96 14.54
C MET A 114 4.15 9.77 13.89
N ARG A 115 3.37 8.83 13.32
CA ARG A 115 3.89 7.61 12.70
C ARG A 115 2.98 7.09 11.61
N VAL A 116 3.58 6.38 10.66
CA VAL A 116 2.92 5.53 9.68
C VAL A 116 3.49 4.13 9.83
N GLN A 117 2.65 3.10 9.84
CA GLN A 117 3.10 1.72 9.98
C GLN A 117 2.70 0.85 8.78
N ALA A 118 3.35 -0.30 8.68
CA ALA A 118 3.03 -1.37 7.74
C ALA A 118 3.35 -2.72 8.38
N THR A 119 2.57 -3.73 8.03
CA THR A 119 2.85 -5.11 8.41
C THR A 119 3.13 -5.96 7.17
N THR A 120 3.99 -6.95 7.32
CA THR A 120 4.25 -7.93 6.26
C THR A 120 4.68 -9.26 6.88
N TYR A 121 4.34 -10.37 6.23
CA TYR A 121 4.73 -11.70 6.73
C TYR A 121 6.26 -11.81 6.89
N VAL A 122 6.70 -12.49 7.95
CA VAL A 122 8.13 -12.76 8.20
C VAL A 122 8.79 -13.43 7.00
N SER A 123 8.07 -14.28 6.27
CA SER A 123 8.55 -14.95 5.06
C SER A 123 8.64 -14.05 3.82
N ASN A 124 7.98 -12.88 3.83
CA ASN A 124 7.96 -11.96 2.69
C ASN A 124 9.17 -11.02 2.69
N ILE A 125 10.35 -11.58 2.43
CA ILE A 125 11.62 -10.82 2.42
C ILE A 125 11.60 -9.68 1.41
N ALA A 126 10.91 -9.86 0.28
CA ALA A 126 10.83 -8.82 -0.74
C ALA A 126 10.12 -7.57 -0.21
N SER A 127 8.98 -7.73 0.48
CA SER A 127 8.25 -6.62 1.10
C SER A 127 9.06 -5.96 2.23
N GLN A 128 9.74 -6.75 3.07
CA GLN A 128 10.61 -6.22 4.12
C GLN A 128 11.68 -5.29 3.53
N ARG A 129 12.38 -5.72 2.48
CA ARG A 129 13.40 -4.90 1.79
C ARG A 129 12.81 -3.63 1.17
N VAL A 130 11.59 -3.68 0.66
CA VAL A 130 10.92 -2.49 0.09
C VAL A 130 10.63 -1.48 1.19
N LEU A 131 10.10 -1.91 2.34
CA LEU A 131 9.83 -1.05 3.50
C LEU A 131 11.11 -0.42 4.05
N GLU A 132 12.17 -1.21 4.23
CA GLU A 132 13.48 -0.73 4.68
C GLU A 132 14.07 0.32 3.73
N LYS A 133 14.01 0.09 2.41
CA LYS A 133 14.45 1.05 1.40
C LYS A 133 13.59 2.32 1.38
N ALA A 134 12.32 2.24 1.77
CA ALA A 134 11.43 3.38 1.89
C ALA A 134 11.63 4.16 3.21
N GLY A 135 12.55 3.73 4.07
CA GLY A 135 12.90 4.42 5.32
C GLY A 135 12.19 3.90 6.56
N PHE A 136 11.45 2.78 6.45
CA PHE A 136 10.79 2.18 7.60
C PHE A 136 11.79 1.39 8.45
N THR A 137 11.62 1.47 9.76
CA THR A 137 12.37 0.71 10.76
C THR A 137 11.54 -0.51 11.20
N LYS A 138 12.17 -1.68 11.27
CA LYS A 138 11.54 -2.89 11.83
C LYS A 138 11.45 -2.78 13.34
N GLU A 139 10.25 -2.82 13.90
CA GLU A 139 10.02 -2.72 15.34
C GLU A 139 9.99 -4.09 16.04
N GLY A 140 9.56 -5.15 15.33
CA GLY A 140 9.46 -6.46 15.93
C GLY A 140 8.65 -7.45 15.11
N ILE A 141 8.32 -8.57 15.75
CA ILE A 141 7.50 -9.64 15.19
C ILE A 141 6.23 -9.78 16.02
N ILE A 142 5.09 -9.75 15.33
CA ILE A 142 3.78 -10.03 15.91
C ILE A 142 3.45 -11.48 15.61
N ARG A 143 3.48 -12.32 16.67
CA ARG A 143 3.28 -13.76 16.50
C ARG A 143 1.82 -14.08 16.20
N LYS A 144 1.58 -14.97 15.23
CA LYS A 144 0.24 -15.48 14.85
C LYS A 144 -0.79 -14.38 14.57
N SER A 145 -0.35 -13.25 14.03
CA SER A 145 -1.17 -12.09 13.71
C SER A 145 -1.97 -12.24 12.41
N GLY A 146 -1.45 -13.01 11.45
CA GLY A 146 -2.09 -13.25 10.17
C GLY A 146 -2.52 -14.70 9.96
N PHE A 147 -3.67 -14.90 9.30
CA PHE A 147 -4.09 -16.21 8.82
C PHE A 147 -4.09 -16.21 7.30
N ASN A 148 -3.28 -17.07 6.70
CA ASN A 148 -3.13 -17.13 5.26
C ASN A 148 -3.09 -18.58 4.77
N ARG A 149 -3.95 -18.92 3.83
CA ARG A 149 -4.00 -20.22 3.15
C ARG A 149 -3.95 -21.41 4.13
N GLY A 150 -4.79 -21.35 5.17
CA GLY A 150 -4.91 -22.42 6.16
C GLY A 150 -3.85 -22.43 7.27
N LYS A 151 -2.98 -21.42 7.34
CA LYS A 151 -1.90 -21.34 8.33
C LYS A 151 -1.87 -20.01 9.06
N TRP A 152 -1.60 -20.05 10.36
CA TRP A 152 -1.26 -18.86 11.13
C TRP A 152 0.19 -18.46 10.84
N CYS A 153 0.37 -17.19 10.48
CA CYS A 153 1.64 -16.60 10.12
C CYS A 153 2.02 -15.51 11.12
N ASP A 154 3.31 -15.29 11.25
CA ASP A 154 3.88 -14.19 12.02
C ASP A 154 4.12 -13.01 11.08
N ASP A 155 3.86 -11.78 11.55
CA ASP A 155 4.11 -10.54 10.82
C ASP A 155 5.30 -9.79 11.40
N CYS A 156 6.07 -9.14 10.53
CA CYS A 156 7.00 -8.10 10.91
C CYS A 156 6.24 -6.77 10.95
N LEU A 157 6.34 -6.05 12.06
CA LEU A 157 5.87 -4.68 12.19
C LEU A 157 6.97 -3.72 11.79
N TYR A 158 6.65 -2.81 10.89
CA TYR A 158 7.49 -1.72 10.42
C TYR A 158 6.81 -0.39 10.66
N SER A 159 7.59 0.65 10.94
CA SER A 159 7.08 2.01 11.03
C SER A 159 8.10 3.03 10.55
N ILE A 160 7.60 4.21 10.20
CA ILE A 160 8.39 5.42 10.03
C ILE A 160 7.77 6.51 10.89
N LEU A 161 8.60 7.19 11.69
CA LEU A 161 8.18 8.29 12.54
C LEU A 161 8.31 9.61 11.77
N ARG A 162 7.51 10.61 12.16
CA ARG A 162 7.59 11.96 11.57
C ARG A 162 8.99 12.57 11.65
N GLU A 163 9.69 12.36 12.74
CA GLU A 163 11.06 12.87 12.95
C GLU A 163 12.12 12.14 12.08
N GLU A 164 11.82 10.92 11.62
CA GLU A 164 12.66 10.15 10.69
C GLU A 164 12.43 10.54 9.23
N TRP A 165 11.25 11.09 8.93
CA TRP A 165 10.89 11.58 7.60
C TRP A 165 11.60 12.90 7.32
N LYS A 166 12.46 12.93 6.27
CA LYS A 166 13.35 14.06 5.99
C LYS A 166 12.84 14.96 4.89
N GLU A 167 12.81 14.43 3.66
CA GLU A 167 12.50 15.20 2.46
C GLU A 167 11.35 14.55 1.68
N PRO A 168 10.33 15.35 1.27
CA PRO A 168 9.29 14.86 0.38
C PRO A 168 9.85 14.34 -0.95
N LYS A 169 9.27 13.23 -1.42
CA LYS A 169 9.55 12.65 -2.74
C LYS A 169 8.47 12.96 -3.77
N ILE A 170 7.37 13.56 -3.33
CA ILE A 170 6.32 14.09 -4.21
C ILE A 170 6.91 15.23 -5.04
N LEU A 171 6.73 15.17 -6.35
CA LEU A 171 7.07 16.27 -7.24
C LEU A 171 5.97 17.33 -7.15
N THR A 172 6.28 18.44 -6.52
CA THR A 172 5.43 19.63 -6.59
C THR A 172 5.70 20.32 -7.93
N LYS A 173 4.64 20.52 -8.74
CA LYS A 173 4.76 21.42 -9.90
C LYS A 173 5.01 22.81 -9.34
N THR A 174 6.19 23.35 -9.57
CA THR A 174 6.43 24.80 -9.43
C THR A 174 5.46 25.50 -10.37
N ALA A 175 4.62 26.35 -9.80
CA ALA A 175 3.69 27.18 -10.56
C ALA A 175 4.43 28.11 -11.52
#